data_12e49026367fc02a503348873af4c8c9
#
_entry.id   12e49026367fc02a503348873af4c8c9
#
_cell.length_a   1.000
_cell.length_b   1.000
_cell.length_c   1.000
_cell.angle_alpha   90.00
_cell.angle_beta   90.00
_cell.angle_gamma   90.00
#
_symmetry.space_group_name_H-M   'P 1'
#
loop_
_entity.id
_entity.type
_entity.pdbx_description
1 polymer ?
#
loop_
_entity_poly.entity_id
_entity_poly.type
_entity_poly.pdbx_seq_one_letter_code
_entity_poly.pdbx_strand_id
1 'polypeptide(L)'
;MDLYIDQVETFFKNQTKDIDSETVRRFLTKTMINNYAKHDMIPRPDGKKYTADHMMMIAMVGYLKGIIKMDEIKYLMKPLVDNYNSDFDESIDPEVVYRTACETNSDFAERLSEDVDKNIVLIKKLFQNNELDDDERLEVFTLILSLAMRADMEKYIAERLIEKYFVEPANEKPVKPAKPAKPGKAAKAEKTR
;
A
#
# COMPACT_ATOMS: atom_id res chain seq x y z
N MET A 1 13.46 -8.67 -21.08
CA MET A 1 14.78 -8.57 -20.43
C MET A 1 14.66 -9.21 -19.06
N ASP A 2 15.40 -10.27 -18.78
CA ASP A 2 15.26 -11.01 -17.53
C ASP A 2 16.45 -10.70 -16.62
N LEU A 3 16.18 -10.27 -15.39
CA LEU A 3 17.18 -9.83 -14.42
C LEU A 3 17.28 -10.80 -13.25
N TYR A 4 18.50 -11.02 -12.74
CA TYR A 4 18.68 -11.65 -11.45
C TYR A 4 18.45 -10.65 -10.30
N ILE A 5 18.12 -11.12 -9.11
CA ILE A 5 17.76 -10.27 -7.97
C ILE A 5 18.79 -9.19 -7.65
N ASP A 6 20.09 -9.46 -7.86
CA ASP A 6 21.18 -8.47 -7.67
C ASP A 6 21.09 -7.32 -8.66
N GLN A 7 20.69 -7.63 -9.89
CA GLN A 7 20.50 -6.66 -10.95
C GLN A 7 19.22 -5.85 -10.72
N VAL A 8 18.16 -6.49 -10.23
CA VAL A 8 16.90 -5.82 -9.83
C VAL A 8 17.18 -4.78 -8.73
N GLU A 9 17.88 -5.17 -7.66
CA GLU A 9 18.25 -4.23 -6.59
C GLU A 9 19.09 -3.07 -7.12
N THR A 10 20.08 -3.36 -7.99
CA THR A 10 20.95 -2.35 -8.60
C THR A 10 20.16 -1.41 -9.50
N PHE A 11 19.22 -1.94 -10.30
CA PHE A 11 18.36 -1.15 -11.16
C PHE A 11 17.57 -0.11 -10.35
N PHE A 12 16.85 -0.53 -9.32
CA PHE A 12 16.07 0.38 -8.50
C PHE A 12 16.95 1.38 -7.74
N LYS A 13 18.10 0.96 -7.21
CA LYS A 13 19.06 1.88 -6.58
C LYS A 13 19.54 2.97 -7.55
N ASN A 14 19.76 2.62 -8.82
CA ASN A 14 20.20 3.59 -9.82
C ASN A 14 19.09 4.57 -10.19
N GLN A 15 17.84 4.10 -10.32
CA GLN A 15 16.69 4.96 -10.63
C GLN A 15 16.35 5.92 -9.50
N THR A 16 16.73 5.62 -8.26
CA THR A 16 16.42 6.44 -7.08
C THR A 16 17.61 7.26 -6.57
N LYS A 17 18.73 7.29 -7.29
CA LYS A 17 19.95 8.02 -6.87
C LYS A 17 19.72 9.52 -6.68
N ASP A 18 18.93 10.10 -7.56
CA ASP A 18 18.64 11.53 -7.60
C ASP A 18 17.46 11.93 -6.69
N ILE A 19 16.75 10.95 -6.15
CA ILE A 19 15.70 11.18 -5.18
C ILE A 19 16.33 11.13 -3.80
N ASP A 20 16.49 12.30 -3.18
CA ASP A 20 17.10 12.46 -1.84
C ASP A 20 16.16 11.99 -0.70
N SER A 21 15.31 11.04 -0.99
CA SER A 21 14.42 10.43 -0.03
C SER A 21 15.02 9.10 0.44
N GLU A 22 15.53 9.10 1.67
CA GLU A 22 15.94 7.86 2.37
C GLU A 22 14.81 6.81 2.39
N THR A 23 13.57 7.28 2.33
CA THR A 23 12.37 6.49 2.21
C THR A 23 12.39 5.64 0.94
N VAL A 24 12.64 6.22 -0.24
CA VAL A 24 12.67 5.48 -1.51
C VAL A 24 13.85 4.50 -1.56
N ARG A 25 15.00 4.87 -1.00
CA ARG A 25 16.19 3.99 -0.94
C ARG A 25 15.98 2.76 -0.07
N ARG A 26 15.11 2.82 0.96
CA ARG A 26 14.80 1.70 1.87
C ARG A 26 13.86 0.68 1.27
N PHE A 27 13.19 0.97 0.15
CA PHE A 27 12.05 0.18 -0.30
C PHE A 27 12.39 -1.10 -1.06
N LEU A 28 13.60 -1.29 -1.59
CA LEU A 28 13.87 -2.36 -2.53
C LEU A 28 15.21 -3.07 -2.26
N THR A 29 15.30 -3.70 -1.09
CA THR A 29 16.37 -4.67 -0.82
C THR A 29 15.98 -6.07 -1.32
N LYS A 30 16.96 -6.90 -1.63
CA LYS A 30 16.75 -8.32 -1.99
C LYS A 30 15.84 -9.04 -1.01
N THR A 31 16.02 -8.80 0.30
CA THR A 31 15.20 -9.40 1.35
C THR A 31 13.74 -8.99 1.23
N MET A 32 13.46 -7.73 0.91
CA MET A 32 12.10 -7.24 0.71
C MET A 32 11.47 -7.83 -0.53
N ILE A 33 12.17 -7.85 -1.66
CA ILE A 33 11.68 -8.44 -2.91
C ILE A 33 11.34 -9.92 -2.71
N ASN A 34 12.22 -10.68 -2.05
CA ASN A 34 11.94 -12.07 -1.70
C ASN A 34 10.71 -12.22 -0.78
N ASN A 35 10.52 -11.30 0.15
CA ASN A 35 9.34 -11.30 1.02
C ASN A 35 8.07 -10.99 0.22
N TYR A 36 8.10 -10.11 -0.76
CA TYR A 36 6.94 -9.83 -1.62
C TYR A 36 6.51 -11.09 -2.39
N ALA A 37 7.46 -11.82 -2.99
CA ALA A 37 7.18 -13.08 -3.66
C ALA A 37 6.71 -14.19 -2.70
N LYS A 38 7.25 -14.23 -1.47
CA LYS A 38 6.84 -15.20 -0.44
C LYS A 38 5.41 -14.96 0.06
N HIS A 39 4.98 -13.71 0.09
CA HIS A 39 3.64 -13.32 0.54
C HIS A 39 2.64 -13.12 -0.59
N ASP A 40 2.95 -13.61 -1.79
CA ASP A 40 2.10 -13.56 -2.98
C ASP A 40 1.68 -12.13 -3.37
N MET A 41 2.55 -11.14 -3.15
CA MET A 41 2.34 -9.75 -3.60
C MET A 41 2.91 -9.52 -5.01
N ILE A 42 3.83 -10.36 -5.42
CA ILE A 42 4.35 -10.46 -6.78
C ILE A 42 4.46 -11.94 -7.15
N PRO A 43 4.43 -12.31 -8.44
CA PRO A 43 4.66 -13.67 -8.89
C PRO A 43 6.05 -14.16 -8.44
N ARG A 44 6.21 -15.47 -8.32
CA ARG A 44 7.53 -16.06 -8.08
C ARG A 44 8.34 -16.02 -9.36
N PRO A 45 9.61 -15.58 -9.31
CA PRO A 45 10.45 -15.56 -10.49
C PRO A 45 10.74 -16.97 -10.99
N ASP A 46 10.61 -17.19 -12.29
CA ASP A 46 11.00 -18.45 -12.93
C ASP A 46 12.53 -18.52 -13.05
N GLY A 47 13.12 -19.63 -12.66
CA GLY A 47 14.57 -19.85 -12.69
C GLY A 47 15.38 -18.73 -12.01
N LYS A 48 14.83 -18.04 -10.99
CA LYS A 48 15.42 -16.88 -10.30
C LYS A 48 15.54 -15.61 -11.17
N LYS A 49 14.82 -15.55 -12.28
CA LYS A 49 14.80 -14.42 -13.21
C LYS A 49 13.53 -13.60 -13.06
N TYR A 50 13.70 -12.30 -13.02
CA TYR A 50 12.63 -11.31 -12.91
C TYR A 50 12.40 -10.66 -14.27
N THR A 51 11.17 -10.74 -14.78
CA THR A 51 10.75 -10.13 -16.06
C THR A 51 10.42 -8.64 -15.89
N ALA A 52 10.05 -7.96 -16.97
CA ALA A 52 9.57 -6.59 -16.93
C ALA A 52 8.34 -6.45 -16.02
N ASP A 53 7.40 -7.40 -16.10
CA ASP A 53 6.18 -7.39 -15.26
C ASP A 53 6.51 -7.50 -13.78
N HIS A 54 7.47 -8.36 -13.42
CA HIS A 54 7.97 -8.42 -12.04
C HIS A 54 8.52 -7.06 -11.60
N MET A 55 9.28 -6.38 -12.46
CA MET A 55 9.86 -5.07 -12.13
C MET A 55 8.78 -4.03 -11.87
N MET A 56 7.73 -4.00 -12.69
CA MET A 56 6.60 -3.09 -12.51
C MET A 56 5.83 -3.40 -11.23
N MET A 57 5.51 -4.68 -10.98
CA MET A 57 4.83 -5.08 -9.74
C MET A 57 5.66 -4.81 -8.49
N ILE A 58 6.99 -4.99 -8.54
CA ILE A 58 7.91 -4.61 -7.45
C ILE A 58 7.84 -3.10 -7.20
N ALA A 59 7.83 -2.29 -8.26
CA ALA A 59 7.72 -0.83 -8.13
C ALA A 59 6.37 -0.43 -7.49
N MET A 60 5.26 -1.02 -7.95
CA MET A 60 3.92 -0.79 -7.37
C MET A 60 3.89 -1.10 -5.87
N VAL A 61 4.37 -2.29 -5.47
CA VAL A 61 4.44 -2.69 -4.05
C VAL A 61 5.33 -1.73 -3.27
N GLY A 62 6.44 -1.27 -3.86
CA GLY A 62 7.35 -0.28 -3.28
C GLY A 62 6.63 1.02 -2.92
N TYR A 63 5.82 1.58 -3.83
CA TYR A 63 5.02 2.79 -3.58
C TYR A 63 3.92 2.54 -2.54
N LEU A 64 3.16 1.47 -2.69
CA LEU A 64 2.03 1.15 -1.81
C LEU A 64 2.46 0.94 -0.36
N LYS A 65 3.58 0.26 -0.15
CA LYS A 65 4.09 -0.09 1.19
C LYS A 65 4.32 1.10 2.11
N GLY A 66 4.59 2.27 1.56
CA GLY A 66 4.79 3.50 2.34
C GLY A 66 3.49 4.03 2.98
N ILE A 67 2.34 3.62 2.46
CA ILE A 67 1.04 4.21 2.77
C ILE A 67 0.03 3.15 3.21
N ILE A 68 0.01 2.01 2.53
CA ILE A 68 -0.98 0.93 2.67
C ILE A 68 -0.40 -0.23 3.50
N LYS A 69 -1.24 -0.90 4.28
CA LYS A 69 -0.84 -2.08 5.07
C LYS A 69 -0.52 -3.27 4.18
N MET A 70 0.43 -4.10 4.61
CA MET A 70 0.90 -5.24 3.82
C MET A 70 -0.20 -6.23 3.45
N ASP A 71 -1.16 -6.47 4.34
CA ASP A 71 -2.28 -7.37 4.07
C ASP A 71 -3.22 -6.79 3.00
N GLU A 72 -3.43 -5.48 3.01
CA GLU A 72 -4.23 -4.77 2.01
C GLU A 72 -3.52 -4.74 0.64
N ILE A 73 -2.19 -4.56 0.63
CA ILE A 73 -1.38 -4.65 -0.59
C ILE A 73 -1.52 -6.03 -1.23
N LYS A 74 -1.53 -7.09 -0.43
CA LYS A 74 -1.74 -8.45 -0.95
C LYS A 74 -3.08 -8.58 -1.69
N TYR A 75 -4.17 -8.07 -1.13
CA TYR A 75 -5.47 -8.08 -1.80
C TYR A 75 -5.46 -7.26 -3.09
N LEU A 76 -4.85 -6.08 -3.05
CA LEU A 76 -4.75 -5.18 -4.20
C LEU A 76 -3.93 -5.77 -5.35
N MET A 77 -2.81 -6.46 -5.04
CA MET A 77 -1.94 -7.07 -6.04
C MET A 77 -2.47 -8.41 -6.59
N LYS A 78 -3.41 -9.04 -5.89
CA LYS A 78 -3.91 -10.38 -6.23
C LYS A 78 -4.37 -10.51 -7.68
N PRO A 79 -5.17 -9.60 -8.29
CA PRO A 79 -5.58 -9.73 -9.69
C PRO A 79 -4.40 -9.76 -10.66
N LEU A 80 -3.35 -8.96 -10.42
CA LEU A 80 -2.15 -8.93 -11.27
C LEU A 80 -1.34 -10.21 -11.14
N VAL A 81 -1.20 -10.74 -9.92
CA VAL A 81 -0.47 -11.98 -9.64
C VAL A 81 -1.21 -13.19 -10.22
N ASP A 82 -2.53 -13.25 -10.06
CA ASP A 82 -3.36 -14.33 -10.58
C ASP A 82 -3.34 -14.33 -12.12
N ASN A 83 -3.44 -13.17 -12.75
CA ASN A 83 -3.35 -13.04 -14.21
C ASN A 83 -1.98 -13.47 -14.75
N TYR A 84 -0.88 -13.06 -14.10
CA TYR A 84 0.47 -13.47 -14.50
C TYR A 84 0.68 -14.99 -14.46
N ASN A 85 0.04 -15.67 -13.51
CA ASN A 85 0.13 -17.13 -13.34
C ASN A 85 -0.91 -17.90 -14.14
N SER A 86 -1.81 -17.22 -14.87
CA SER A 86 -2.87 -17.84 -15.66
C SER A 86 -2.38 -18.16 -17.07
N ASP A 87 -2.72 -19.34 -17.57
CA ASP A 87 -2.52 -19.71 -18.99
C ASP A 87 -3.58 -19.07 -19.91
N PHE A 88 -4.59 -18.41 -19.35
CA PHE A 88 -5.63 -17.69 -20.06
C PHE A 88 -5.26 -16.22 -20.14
N ASP A 89 -5.18 -15.71 -21.35
CA ASP A 89 -4.86 -14.31 -21.71
C ASP A 89 -6.02 -13.36 -21.33
N GLU A 90 -6.32 -13.27 -20.04
CA GLU A 90 -7.18 -12.23 -19.51
C GLU A 90 -6.32 -11.03 -19.16
N SER A 91 -6.28 -10.12 -20.09
CA SER A 91 -5.37 -9.02 -20.31
C SER A 91 -5.37 -7.94 -19.23
N ILE A 92 -4.93 -8.24 -18.02
CA ILE A 92 -4.48 -7.20 -17.09
C ILE A 92 -2.97 -7.03 -17.29
N ASP A 93 -2.62 -6.05 -18.12
CA ASP A 93 -1.22 -5.74 -18.39
C ASP A 93 -0.64 -4.88 -17.26
N PRO A 94 0.33 -5.38 -16.46
CA PRO A 94 0.97 -4.60 -15.40
C PRO A 94 1.63 -3.31 -15.93
N GLU A 95 2.09 -3.31 -17.19
CA GLU A 95 2.67 -2.13 -17.82
C GLU A 95 1.64 -1.02 -17.97
N VAL A 96 0.46 -1.35 -18.49
CA VAL A 96 -0.61 -0.38 -18.68
C VAL A 96 -1.05 0.23 -17.34
N VAL A 97 -1.23 -0.62 -16.32
CA VAL A 97 -1.61 -0.16 -14.97
C VAL A 97 -0.55 0.77 -14.39
N TYR A 98 0.72 0.37 -14.43
CA TYR A 98 1.81 1.16 -13.87
C TYR A 98 2.01 2.48 -14.61
N ARG A 99 2.01 2.46 -15.94
CA ARG A 99 2.16 3.65 -16.78
C ARG A 99 1.02 4.65 -16.55
N THR A 100 -0.22 4.18 -16.55
CA THR A 100 -1.39 5.05 -16.28
C THR A 100 -1.30 5.70 -14.90
N ALA A 101 -0.87 4.96 -13.88
CA ALA A 101 -0.66 5.52 -12.55
C ALA A 101 0.45 6.58 -12.54
N CYS A 102 1.55 6.36 -13.26
CA CYS A 102 2.65 7.34 -13.38
C CYS A 102 2.21 8.61 -14.11
N GLU A 103 1.48 8.49 -15.23
CA GLU A 103 0.94 9.63 -16.00
C GLU A 103 -0.01 10.44 -15.13
N THR A 104 -0.96 9.79 -14.45
CA THR A 104 -1.89 10.45 -13.52
C THR A 104 -1.16 11.18 -12.39
N ASN A 105 -0.09 10.58 -11.85
CA ASN A 105 0.70 11.19 -10.79
C ASN A 105 1.57 12.36 -11.28
N SER A 106 2.03 12.34 -12.53
CA SER A 106 2.77 13.47 -13.13
C SER A 106 1.90 14.71 -13.22
N ASP A 107 0.68 14.60 -13.74
CA ASP A 107 -0.29 15.71 -13.80
C ASP A 107 -0.65 16.25 -12.40
N PHE A 108 -0.71 15.36 -11.42
CA PHE A 108 -0.94 15.76 -10.03
C PHE A 108 0.26 16.54 -9.46
N ALA A 109 1.49 16.10 -9.74
CA ALA A 109 2.71 16.74 -9.23
C ALA A 109 2.84 18.19 -9.73
N GLU A 110 2.49 18.47 -11.01
CA GLU A 110 2.49 19.83 -11.56
C GLU A 110 1.49 20.72 -10.81
N ARG A 111 0.27 20.25 -10.60
CA ARG A 111 -0.78 20.98 -9.87
C ARG A 111 -0.47 21.15 -8.39
N LEU A 112 0.23 20.20 -7.77
CA LEU A 112 0.60 20.25 -6.36
C LEU A 112 1.46 21.47 -6.04
N SER A 113 2.43 21.81 -6.90
CA SER A 113 3.29 22.97 -6.70
C SER A 113 2.47 24.27 -6.65
N GLU A 114 1.55 24.45 -7.60
CA GLU A 114 0.64 25.62 -7.61
C GLU A 114 -0.26 25.67 -6.36
N ASP A 115 -0.77 24.52 -5.91
CA ASP A 115 -1.62 24.43 -4.74
C ASP A 115 -0.86 24.76 -3.45
N VAL A 116 0.41 24.36 -3.35
CA VAL A 116 1.27 24.74 -2.23
C VAL A 116 1.45 26.25 -2.19
N ASP A 117 1.75 26.89 -3.32
CA ASP A 117 1.91 28.34 -3.41
C ASP A 117 0.61 29.09 -3.00
N LYS A 118 -0.54 28.62 -3.47
CA LYS A 118 -1.85 29.17 -3.08
C LYS A 118 -2.10 29.02 -1.56
N ASN A 119 -1.73 27.89 -0.97
CA ASN A 119 -1.86 27.65 0.46
C ASN A 119 -0.97 28.59 1.28
N ILE A 120 0.28 28.84 0.85
CA ILE A 120 1.18 29.80 1.50
C ILE A 120 0.56 31.19 1.54
N VAL A 121 0.04 31.67 0.40
CA VAL A 121 -0.63 32.98 0.31
C VAL A 121 -1.85 33.04 1.24
N LEU A 122 -2.65 31.98 1.28
CA LEU A 122 -3.83 31.91 2.15
C LEU A 122 -3.47 31.93 3.62
N ILE A 123 -2.45 31.16 4.04
CA ILE A 123 -1.96 31.10 5.42
C ILE A 123 -1.51 32.48 5.88
N LYS A 124 -0.68 33.19 5.08
CA LYS A 124 -0.23 34.56 5.39
C LYS A 124 -1.42 35.52 5.58
N LYS A 125 -2.38 35.50 4.68
CA LYS A 125 -3.57 36.32 4.77
C LYS A 125 -4.39 36.04 6.04
N LEU A 126 -4.54 34.75 6.40
CA LEU A 126 -5.29 34.36 7.61
C LEU A 126 -4.58 34.77 8.88
N PHE A 127 -3.22 34.73 8.92
CA PHE A 127 -2.44 35.17 10.06
C PHE A 127 -2.52 36.66 10.25
N GLN A 128 -2.38 37.45 9.19
CA GLN A 128 -2.58 38.92 9.23
C GLN A 128 -3.96 39.31 9.75
N ASN A 129 -5.01 38.61 9.31
CA ASN A 129 -6.39 38.88 9.76
C ASN A 129 -6.62 38.54 11.25
N ASN A 130 -5.79 37.71 11.86
CA ASN A 130 -5.90 37.32 13.28
C ASN A 130 -4.86 38.04 14.16
N GLU A 131 -4.21 39.08 13.68
CA GLU A 131 -3.21 39.87 14.40
C GLU A 131 -2.04 38.99 14.96
N LEU A 132 -1.76 37.89 14.28
CA LEU A 132 -0.61 37.06 14.61
C LEU A 132 0.63 37.72 14.00
N ASP A 133 1.65 37.86 14.82
CA ASP A 133 2.96 38.36 14.37
C ASP A 133 3.48 37.49 13.21
N ASP A 134 4.23 38.09 12.32
CA ASP A 134 4.83 37.48 11.12
C ASP A 134 5.91 36.43 11.53
N ASP A 135 5.46 35.32 12.16
CA ASP A 135 6.31 34.20 12.56
C ASP A 135 6.34 33.16 11.44
N GLU A 136 7.40 33.21 10.61
CA GLU A 136 7.63 32.28 9.52
C GLU A 136 7.55 30.80 9.96
N ARG A 137 7.92 30.50 11.21
CA ARG A 137 7.86 29.11 11.73
C ARG A 137 6.42 28.64 11.92
N LEU A 138 5.52 29.51 12.38
CA LEU A 138 4.11 29.19 12.51
C LEU A 138 3.45 29.04 11.14
N GLU A 139 3.80 29.86 10.16
CA GLU A 139 3.33 29.73 8.78
C GLU A 139 3.76 28.38 8.19
N VAL A 140 5.05 28.02 8.31
CA VAL A 140 5.58 26.74 7.86
C VAL A 140 4.95 25.56 8.60
N PHE A 141 4.78 25.66 9.93
CA PHE A 141 4.08 24.63 10.70
C PHE A 141 2.64 24.41 10.20
N THR A 142 1.92 25.51 9.94
CA THR A 142 0.53 25.44 9.44
C THR A 142 0.48 24.81 8.05
N LEU A 143 1.43 25.12 7.17
CA LEU A 143 1.57 24.49 5.87
C LEU A 143 1.80 22.98 5.99
N ILE A 144 2.77 22.58 6.84
CA ILE A 144 3.07 21.17 7.10
C ILE A 144 1.82 20.43 7.62
N LEU A 145 1.11 21.02 8.58
CA LEU A 145 -0.12 20.44 9.11
C LEU A 145 -1.19 20.28 8.03
N SER A 146 -1.38 21.29 7.18
CA SER A 146 -2.31 21.24 6.05
C SER A 146 -1.96 20.12 5.06
N LEU A 147 -0.68 19.98 4.71
CA LEU A 147 -0.21 18.90 3.84
C LEU A 147 -0.40 17.52 4.45
N ALA A 148 -0.14 17.38 5.77
CA ALA A 148 -0.36 16.12 6.49
C ALA A 148 -1.85 15.72 6.52
N MET A 149 -2.75 16.69 6.74
CA MET A 149 -4.20 16.44 6.70
C MET A 149 -4.68 16.01 5.32
N ARG A 150 -4.14 16.58 4.23
CA ARG A 150 -4.45 16.15 2.87
C ARG A 150 -3.97 14.73 2.59
N ALA A 151 -2.74 14.41 2.96
CA ALA A 151 -2.18 13.08 2.80
C ALA A 151 -2.98 12.01 3.56
N ASP A 152 -3.48 12.34 4.76
CA ASP A 152 -4.35 11.44 5.54
C ASP A 152 -5.70 11.20 4.85
N MET A 153 -6.31 12.24 4.26
CA MET A 153 -7.55 12.07 3.49
C MET A 153 -7.35 11.22 2.24
N GLU A 154 -6.27 11.43 1.49
CA GLU A 154 -5.95 10.64 0.29
C GLU A 154 -5.72 9.16 0.65
N LYS A 155 -4.96 8.92 1.72
CA LYS A 155 -4.76 7.59 2.27
C LYS A 155 -6.08 6.93 2.67
N TYR A 156 -6.95 7.65 3.40
CA TYR A 156 -8.26 7.15 3.80
C TYR A 156 -9.10 6.73 2.59
N ILE A 157 -9.12 7.54 1.52
CA ILE A 157 -9.84 7.21 0.29
C ILE A 157 -9.28 5.93 -0.33
N ALA A 158 -7.95 5.79 -0.39
CA ALA A 158 -7.31 4.59 -0.93
C ALA A 158 -7.68 3.34 -0.13
N GLU A 159 -7.62 3.39 1.22
CA GLU A 159 -8.01 2.29 2.10
C GLU A 159 -9.49 1.89 1.90
N ARG A 160 -10.40 2.87 1.77
CA ARG A 160 -11.84 2.59 1.51
C ARG A 160 -12.09 1.97 0.15
N LEU A 161 -11.33 2.35 -0.88
CA LEU A 161 -11.42 1.73 -2.20
C LEU A 161 -10.92 0.28 -2.16
N ILE A 162 -9.83 0.00 -1.44
CA ILE A 162 -9.33 -1.37 -1.26
C ILE A 162 -10.38 -2.23 -0.55
N GLU A 163 -10.92 -1.74 0.57
CA GLU A 163 -11.95 -2.46 1.31
C GLU A 163 -13.18 -2.79 0.44
N LYS A 164 -13.62 -1.81 -0.36
CA LYS A 164 -14.83 -1.95 -1.19
C LYS A 164 -14.67 -2.90 -2.37
N TYR A 165 -13.49 -2.90 -3.02
CA TYR A 165 -13.33 -3.56 -4.33
C TYR A 165 -12.40 -4.76 -4.32
N PHE A 166 -11.55 -4.91 -3.31
CA PHE A 166 -10.51 -5.95 -3.28
C PHE A 166 -10.61 -6.89 -2.07
N VAL A 167 -11.26 -6.46 -0.97
CA VAL A 167 -11.51 -7.33 0.17
C VAL A 167 -12.86 -8.01 -0.04
N GLU A 168 -12.85 -9.33 -0.26
CA GLU A 168 -14.09 -10.11 -0.28
C GLU A 168 -14.80 -9.94 1.07
N PRO A 169 -16.12 -9.66 1.10
CA PRO A 169 -16.86 -9.69 2.36
C PRO A 169 -16.60 -11.06 3.00
N ALA A 170 -16.13 -11.04 4.24
CA ALA A 170 -15.86 -12.27 4.98
C ALA A 170 -17.11 -13.13 4.90
N ASN A 171 -17.07 -14.22 4.10
CA ASN A 171 -18.11 -15.21 4.09
C ASN A 171 -18.31 -15.58 5.55
N GLU A 172 -19.48 -15.28 6.10
CA GLU A 172 -19.87 -15.72 7.43
C GLU A 172 -19.59 -17.21 7.49
N LYS A 173 -18.52 -17.59 8.21
CA LYS A 173 -18.24 -19.01 8.43
C LYS A 173 -19.52 -19.57 9.03
N PRO A 174 -20.12 -20.60 8.44
CA PRO A 174 -21.34 -21.16 8.99
C PRO A 174 -21.08 -21.46 10.47
N VAL A 175 -21.85 -20.83 11.33
CA VAL A 175 -21.79 -21.02 12.77
C VAL A 175 -21.93 -22.51 13.00
N LYS A 176 -20.85 -23.19 13.38
CA LYS A 176 -20.91 -24.62 13.72
C LYS A 176 -21.96 -24.77 14.80
N PRO A 177 -22.98 -25.60 14.61
CA PRO A 177 -23.99 -25.80 15.65
C PRO A 177 -23.30 -26.21 16.93
N ALA A 178 -23.66 -25.53 18.02
CA ALA A 178 -23.13 -25.80 19.36
C ALA A 178 -23.27 -27.29 19.66
N LYS A 179 -22.16 -27.94 20.03
CA LYS A 179 -22.19 -29.35 20.47
C LYS A 179 -23.18 -29.47 21.63
N PRO A 180 -24.12 -30.45 21.59
CA PRO A 180 -25.03 -30.67 22.70
C PRO A 180 -24.23 -30.91 23.98
N ALA A 181 -24.65 -30.27 25.06
CA ALA A 181 -24.06 -30.41 26.38
C ALA A 181 -24.12 -31.88 26.80
N LYS A 182 -22.98 -32.42 27.25
CA LYS A 182 -22.93 -33.81 27.79
C LYS A 182 -23.83 -33.87 29.03
N PRO A 183 -24.68 -34.91 29.15
CA PRO A 183 -25.55 -35.11 30.32
C PRO A 183 -24.66 -35.26 31.57
N GLY A 184 -24.99 -34.46 32.61
CA GLY A 184 -24.29 -34.46 33.88
C GLY A 184 -24.35 -35.87 34.53
N LYS A 185 -23.23 -36.33 35.05
CA LYS A 185 -23.17 -37.55 35.87
C LYS A 185 -24.01 -37.35 37.12
N ALA A 186 -25.09 -38.16 37.21
CA ALA A 186 -25.89 -38.24 38.38
C ALA A 186 -25.01 -38.69 39.60
N ALA A 187 -25.06 -37.93 40.64
CA ALA A 187 -24.41 -38.27 41.93
C ALA A 187 -25.05 -39.53 42.50
N LYS A 188 -24.21 -40.55 42.72
CA LYS A 188 -24.59 -41.74 43.51
C LYS A 188 -24.78 -41.29 44.95
N ALA A 189 -26.02 -41.40 45.42
CA ALA A 189 -26.32 -41.24 46.83
C ALA A 189 -25.71 -42.47 47.59
N GLU A 190 -24.91 -42.18 48.52
CA GLU A 190 -24.35 -43.10 49.52
C GLU A 190 -25.45 -43.60 50.44
N LYS A 191 -25.73 -44.89 50.42
CA LYS A 191 -26.46 -45.60 51.47
C LYS A 191 -25.42 -46.03 52.47
N THR A 192 -25.39 -45.43 53.61
CA THR A 192 -24.79 -46.05 54.80
C THR A 192 -25.79 -46.10 55.94
N ARG A 193 -25.76 -47.22 56.50
CA ARG A 193 -26.53 -47.74 57.59
C ARG A 193 -26.08 -47.17 58.91
#